data_f59a0b4c2954b8ec32ea0fd6f656ab54
#
_entry.id   f59a0b4c2954b8ec32ea0fd6f656ab54
#
_cell.length_a   1.000
_cell.length_b   1.000
_cell.length_c   1.000
_cell.angle_alpha   90.00
_cell.angle_beta   90.00
_cell.angle_gamma   90.00
#
_symmetry.space_group_name_H-M   'P 1'
#
loop_
_entity.id
_entity.type
_entity.pdbx_description
1 polymer ?
#
loop_
_entity_poly.entity_id
_entity_poly.type
_entity_poly.pdbx_seq_one_letter_code
_entity_poly.pdbx_strand_id
1 'polypeptide(L)'
;MRGYLYCGEAGLVEKQEWLPNSWVNVECPDADDFDFLTKTLGVPESFLDDIADVDERSRTEIEGDWLLTILRIPVQSDVAGIPFTTVP
;
A
#
# COMPACT_ATOMS: atom_id res chain seq x y z
N MET A 1 8.33 5.34 -3.39
CA MET A 1 9.10 4.37 -4.19
C MET A 1 8.19 3.22 -4.60
N ARG A 2 8.17 2.91 -5.88
CA ARG A 2 7.31 1.85 -6.43
C ARG A 2 8.13 0.70 -6.98
N GLY A 3 7.61 -0.51 -6.80
CA GLY A 3 8.11 -1.70 -7.46
C GLY A 3 6.95 -2.50 -8.05
N TYR A 4 7.23 -3.28 -9.06
CA TYR A 4 6.22 -4.08 -9.75
C TYR A 4 6.63 -5.54 -9.72
N LEU A 5 5.71 -6.40 -9.27
CA LEU A 5 5.94 -7.84 -9.19
C LEU A 5 4.89 -8.56 -10.03
N TYR A 6 5.34 -9.40 -10.92
CA TYR A 6 4.47 -10.19 -11.79
C TYR A 6 4.57 -11.67 -11.40
N CYS A 7 3.44 -12.33 -11.28
CA CYS A 7 3.40 -13.75 -11.00
C CYS A 7 3.52 -14.55 -12.30
N GLY A 8 4.72 -15.07 -12.55
CA GLY A 8 4.99 -15.95 -13.68
C GLY A 8 5.03 -17.43 -13.30
N GLU A 9 5.44 -18.28 -14.21
CA GLU A 9 5.53 -19.73 -13.98
C GLU A 9 6.51 -20.08 -12.85
N ALA A 10 7.55 -19.29 -12.69
CA ALA A 10 8.60 -19.48 -11.68
C ALA A 10 8.33 -18.72 -10.37
N GLY A 11 7.14 -18.14 -10.18
CA GLY A 11 6.78 -17.33 -9.02
C GLY A 11 6.79 -15.83 -9.32
N LEU A 12 6.96 -15.00 -8.28
CA LEU A 12 6.98 -13.56 -8.42
C LEU A 12 8.29 -13.09 -9.04
N VAL A 13 8.18 -12.29 -10.09
CA VAL A 13 9.32 -11.72 -10.82
C VAL A 13 9.19 -10.20 -10.82
N GLU A 14 10.26 -9.51 -10.43
CA GLU A 14 10.32 -8.06 -10.46
C GLU A 14 10.39 -7.56 -11.91
N LYS A 15 9.55 -6.57 -12.23
CA LYS A 15 9.50 -5.92 -13.54
C LYS A 15 9.82 -4.44 -13.41
N GLN A 16 10.32 -3.84 -14.49
CA GLN A 16 10.66 -2.42 -14.54
C GLN A 16 9.44 -1.54 -14.83
N GLU A 17 8.39 -2.12 -15.41
CA GLU A 17 7.17 -1.42 -15.80
C GLU A 17 5.94 -2.12 -15.24
N TRP A 18 4.88 -1.34 -15.02
CA TRP A 18 3.60 -1.89 -14.59
C TRP A 18 2.97 -2.74 -15.68
N LEU A 19 2.46 -3.89 -15.27
CA LEU A 19 1.68 -4.81 -16.11
C LEU A 19 0.35 -5.11 -15.42
N PRO A 20 -0.75 -5.30 -16.18
CA PRO A 20 -2.01 -5.77 -15.60
C PRO A 20 -1.83 -7.08 -14.84
N ASN A 21 -2.64 -7.27 -13.79
CA ASN A 21 -2.59 -8.45 -12.93
C ASN A 21 -1.25 -8.65 -12.21
N SER A 22 -0.57 -7.56 -11.90
CA SER A 22 0.66 -7.58 -11.14
C SER A 22 0.46 -7.00 -9.74
N TRP A 23 1.40 -7.26 -8.88
CA TRP A 23 1.50 -6.62 -7.57
C TRP A 23 2.28 -5.31 -7.71
N VAL A 24 1.68 -4.21 -7.30
CA VAL A 24 2.37 -2.92 -7.21
C VAL A 24 2.73 -2.66 -5.76
N ASN A 25 4.02 -2.63 -5.47
CA ASN A 25 4.51 -2.32 -4.13
C ASN A 25 4.89 -0.84 -4.05
N VAL A 26 4.29 -0.13 -3.11
CA VAL A 26 4.56 1.30 -2.90
C VAL A 26 5.00 1.50 -1.46
N GLU A 27 6.21 2.02 -1.29
CA GLU A 27 6.77 2.35 0.02
C GLU A 27 7.07 3.84 0.08
N CYS A 28 6.71 4.48 1.19
CA CYS A 28 6.92 5.92 1.40
C CYS A 28 6.50 6.73 0.16
N PRO A 29 5.22 6.69 -0.21
CA PRO A 29 4.77 7.27 -1.48
C PRO A 29 5.04 8.77 -1.56
N ASP A 30 5.51 9.22 -2.71
CA ASP A 30 5.66 10.62 -3.07
C ASP A 30 4.50 11.09 -3.96
N ALA A 31 4.56 12.33 -4.42
CA ALA A 31 3.49 12.89 -5.28
C ALA A 31 3.35 12.12 -6.59
N ASP A 32 4.46 11.63 -7.17
CA ASP A 32 4.43 10.83 -8.39
C ASP A 32 3.76 9.47 -8.16
N ASP A 33 4.01 8.86 -7.00
CA ASP A 33 3.36 7.61 -6.62
C ASP A 33 1.84 7.79 -6.45
N PHE A 34 1.40 8.87 -5.82
CA PHE A 34 -0.03 9.18 -5.70
C PHE A 34 -0.67 9.43 -7.04
N ASP A 35 0.00 10.13 -7.95
CA ASP A 35 -0.49 10.33 -9.31
C ASP A 35 -0.64 9.00 -10.06
N PHE A 36 0.31 8.12 -9.93
CA PHE A 36 0.23 6.78 -10.52
C PHE A 36 -0.97 6.00 -9.98
N LEU A 37 -1.17 6.00 -8.67
CA LEU A 37 -2.26 5.28 -8.03
C LEU A 37 -3.63 5.82 -8.48
N THR A 38 -3.78 7.14 -8.61
CA THR A 38 -5.05 7.74 -9.01
C THR A 38 -5.29 7.71 -10.51
N LYS A 39 -4.31 8.12 -11.31
CA LYS A 39 -4.47 8.30 -12.75
C LYS A 39 -4.28 7.03 -13.55
N THR A 40 -3.35 6.19 -13.17
CA THR A 40 -3.06 4.95 -13.89
C THR A 40 -3.89 3.78 -13.36
N LEU A 41 -3.94 3.59 -12.06
CA LEU A 41 -4.67 2.48 -11.45
C LEU A 41 -6.11 2.81 -11.10
N GLY A 42 -6.46 4.08 -10.95
CA GLY A 42 -7.82 4.50 -10.61
C GLY A 42 -8.22 4.19 -9.17
N VAL A 43 -7.26 4.17 -8.24
CA VAL A 43 -7.54 3.95 -6.82
C VAL A 43 -8.45 5.06 -6.30
N PRO A 44 -9.56 4.74 -5.59
CA PRO A 44 -10.42 5.75 -5.01
C PRO A 44 -9.66 6.70 -4.08
N GLU A 45 -9.92 8.01 -4.18
CA GLU A 45 -9.25 9.02 -3.36
C GLU A 45 -9.46 8.79 -1.87
N SER A 46 -10.64 8.31 -1.48
CA SER A 46 -10.93 7.97 -0.10
C SER A 46 -9.96 6.93 0.46
N PHE A 47 -9.54 5.96 -0.36
CA PHE A 47 -8.56 4.96 0.04
C PHE A 47 -7.18 5.58 0.26
N LEU A 48 -6.80 6.55 -0.57
CA LEU A 48 -5.52 7.23 -0.43
C LEU A 48 -5.46 8.09 0.82
N ASP A 49 -6.58 8.73 1.18
CA ASP A 49 -6.68 9.50 2.42
C ASP A 49 -6.49 8.59 3.64
N ASP A 50 -7.10 7.41 3.60
CA ASP A 50 -6.98 6.41 4.67
C ASP A 50 -5.55 5.85 4.76
N ILE A 51 -4.90 5.61 3.63
CA ILE A 51 -3.52 5.15 3.57
C ILE A 51 -2.56 6.17 4.18
N ALA A 52 -2.85 7.45 4.00
CA ALA A 52 -2.02 8.54 4.53
C ALA A 52 -2.24 8.81 6.02
N ASP A 53 -3.29 8.25 6.62
CA ASP A 53 -3.63 8.47 8.03
C ASP A 53 -2.98 7.41 8.91
N VAL A 54 -2.01 7.82 9.72
CA VAL A 54 -1.29 6.92 10.64
C VAL A 54 -2.17 6.40 11.79
N ASP A 55 -3.31 7.04 12.05
CA ASP A 55 -4.25 6.65 13.10
C ASP A 55 -5.39 5.78 12.57
N GLU A 56 -5.36 5.41 11.29
CA GLU A 56 -6.41 4.61 10.69
C GLU A 56 -6.47 3.21 11.31
N ARG A 57 -7.68 2.70 11.47
CA ARG A 57 -7.93 1.39 12.09
C ARG A 57 -7.80 0.25 11.08
N SER A 58 -7.39 -0.92 11.58
CA SER A 58 -7.43 -2.14 10.79
C SER A 58 -8.87 -2.44 10.38
N ARG A 59 -9.11 -2.59 9.08
CA ARG A 59 -10.42 -2.94 8.54
C ARG A 59 -10.31 -3.36 7.09
N THR A 60 -11.40 -3.92 6.60
CA THR A 60 -11.59 -4.19 5.17
C THR A 60 -12.81 -3.42 4.68
N GLU A 61 -12.68 -2.76 3.54
CA GLU A 61 -13.72 -1.94 2.94
C GLU A 61 -13.79 -2.23 1.44
N ILE A 62 -15.00 -2.21 0.89
CA ILE A 62 -15.25 -2.40 -0.53
C ILE A 62 -15.86 -1.12 -1.10
N GLU A 63 -15.30 -0.64 -2.21
CA GLU A 63 -15.85 0.47 -2.97
C GLU A 63 -15.74 0.14 -4.47
N GLY A 64 -16.90 -0.08 -5.12
CA GLY A 64 -16.92 -0.52 -6.52
C GLY A 64 -16.21 -1.85 -6.70
N ASP A 65 -15.23 -1.87 -7.58
CA ASP A 65 -14.39 -3.06 -7.85
C ASP A 65 -13.14 -3.10 -6.98
N TRP A 66 -13.04 -2.21 -5.99
CA TRP A 66 -11.89 -2.08 -5.13
C TRP A 66 -12.13 -2.70 -3.76
N LEU A 67 -11.11 -3.39 -3.28
CA LEU A 67 -11.04 -3.91 -1.91
C LEU A 67 -9.86 -3.26 -1.21
N LEU A 68 -10.13 -2.57 -0.11
CA LEU A 68 -9.11 -2.00 0.76
C LEU A 68 -9.01 -2.86 2.02
N THR A 69 -7.80 -3.28 2.35
CA THR A 69 -7.52 -3.91 3.63
C THR A 69 -6.41 -3.13 4.33
N ILE A 70 -6.70 -2.65 5.52
CA ILE A 70 -5.73 -1.95 6.37
C ILE A 70 -5.33 -2.90 7.49
N LEU A 71 -4.04 -3.15 7.59
CA LEU A 71 -3.44 -3.95 8.65
C LEU A 71 -2.54 -3.05 9.47
N ARG A 72 -2.62 -3.20 10.79
CA ARG A 72 -1.66 -2.53 11.68
C ARG A 72 -0.60 -3.55 12.07
N ILE A 73 0.66 -3.18 11.88
CA ILE A 73 1.80 -4.05 12.17
C ILE A 73 2.60 -3.50 13.36
N PRO A 74 3.15 -4.36 14.22
CA PRO A 74 4.03 -3.91 15.28
C PRO A 74 5.39 -3.49 14.70
N VAL A 75 5.88 -2.34 15.15
CA VAL A 75 7.21 -1.85 14.83
C VAL A 75 7.94 -1.48 16.11
N GLN A 76 9.26 -1.52 16.09
CA GLN A 76 10.06 -1.14 17.24
C GLN A 76 9.86 0.36 17.52
N SER A 77 9.57 0.68 18.78
CA SER A 77 9.35 2.06 19.21
C SER A 77 10.64 2.72 19.67
N ASP A 78 10.81 4.01 19.33
CA ASP A 78 11.89 4.84 19.85
C ASP A 78 11.55 5.49 21.18
N VAL A 79 10.33 5.28 21.68
CA VAL A 79 9.88 5.86 22.96
C VAL A 79 10.35 4.99 24.10
N ALA A 80 11.01 5.62 25.09
CA ALA A 80 11.50 4.93 26.29
C ALA A 80 10.33 4.31 27.08
N GLY A 81 10.48 3.04 27.46
CA GLY A 81 9.46 2.28 28.19
C GLY A 81 8.36 1.67 27.33
N ILE A 82 8.34 1.95 26.04
CA ILE A 82 7.40 1.37 25.09
C ILE A 82 8.22 0.62 24.02
N PRO A 83 8.36 -0.70 24.13
CA PRO A 83 9.23 -1.45 23.21
C PRO A 83 8.67 -1.56 21.80
N PHE A 84 7.34 -1.56 21.63
CA PHE A 84 6.68 -1.67 20.35
C PHE A 84 5.49 -0.72 20.23
N THR A 85 5.23 -0.27 19.04
CA THR A 85 4.01 0.42 18.66
C THR A 85 3.43 -0.26 17.42
N THR A 86 2.24 0.13 16.99
CA THR A 86 1.66 -0.38 15.75
C THR A 86 1.47 0.75 14.74
N VAL A 87 1.68 0.44 13.47
CA VAL A 87 1.42 1.34 12.34
C VAL A 87 0.53 0.64 11.32
N PRO A 88 -0.37 1.40 10.63
CA PRO A 88 -1.17 0.86 9.54
C PRO A 88 -0.34 0.66 8.28
#